data_240000a1a1c30d93cfc33bc10e33be29
#
_entry.id   240000a1a1c30d93cfc33bc10e33be29
#
_cell.length_a   1.000
_cell.length_b   1.000
_cell.length_c   1.000
_cell.angle_alpha   90.00
_cell.angle_beta   90.00
_cell.angle_gamma   90.00
#
_symmetry.space_group_name_H-M   'P 1'
#
loop_
_entity.id
_entity.type
_entity.pdbx_description
1 polymer ?
#
loop_
_entity_poly.entity_id
_entity_poly.type
_entity_poly.pdbx_seq_one_letter_code
_entity_poly.pdbx_strand_id
1 'polypeptide(L)'
;MKLSFKEKSLWLVLASLVLAFGYYFATALPGHGPSVVSGDVYRFAVAVIVVVVLQITGHILITIADRHTNTDERDQIIGLKGTRNGNFILAIGVFLSLSTALLVEGNFAFTHVLLGFWILSHIVEIISQLIHYHRGA
;
A
#
# COMPACT_ATOMS: atom_id res chain seq x y z
N MET A 1 -11.71 -16.49 -16.81
CA MET A 1 -10.66 -15.61 -17.38
C MET A 1 -9.37 -15.85 -16.61
N LYS A 2 -8.26 -16.16 -17.27
CA LYS A 2 -6.98 -16.34 -16.58
C LYS A 2 -6.37 -14.95 -16.35
N LEU A 3 -6.06 -14.64 -15.09
CA LEU A 3 -5.38 -13.40 -14.73
C LEU A 3 -3.96 -13.38 -15.33
N SER A 4 -3.53 -12.23 -15.85
CA SER A 4 -2.16 -12.03 -16.32
C SER A 4 -1.16 -12.07 -15.14
N PHE A 5 0.11 -12.24 -15.44
CA PHE A 5 1.19 -12.17 -14.44
C PHE A 5 1.12 -10.86 -13.62
N LYS A 6 0.92 -9.73 -14.31
CA LYS A 6 0.79 -8.41 -13.67
C LYS A 6 -0.41 -8.31 -12.74
N GLU A 7 -1.57 -8.80 -13.16
CA GLU A 7 -2.78 -8.79 -12.31
C GLU A 7 -2.58 -9.65 -11.05
N LYS A 8 -1.97 -10.84 -11.18
CA LYS A 8 -1.65 -11.68 -10.01
C LYS A 8 -0.71 -10.97 -9.04
N SER A 9 0.34 -10.31 -9.58
CA SER A 9 1.27 -9.52 -8.78
C SER A 9 0.58 -8.37 -8.05
N LEU A 10 -0.31 -7.63 -8.73
CA LEU A 10 -1.07 -6.53 -8.12
C LEU A 10 -1.99 -7.03 -6.98
N TRP A 11 -2.68 -8.14 -7.18
CA TRP A 11 -3.51 -8.76 -6.13
C TRP A 11 -2.68 -9.22 -4.92
N LEU A 12 -1.49 -9.78 -5.16
CA LEU A 12 -0.57 -10.16 -4.08
C LEU A 12 -0.14 -8.94 -3.26
N VAL A 13 0.28 -7.86 -3.94
CA VAL A 13 0.71 -6.63 -3.26
C VAL A 13 -0.44 -6.03 -2.47
N LEU A 14 -1.64 -5.95 -3.08
CA LEU A 14 -2.84 -5.43 -2.41
C LEU A 14 -3.18 -6.23 -1.15
N ALA A 15 -3.22 -7.55 -1.26
CA ALA A 15 -3.54 -8.42 -0.13
C ALA A 15 -2.50 -8.29 1.01
N SER A 16 -1.20 -8.27 0.68
CA SER A 16 -0.14 -8.13 1.67
C SER A 16 -0.21 -6.79 2.42
N LEU A 17 -0.47 -5.69 1.70
CA LEU A 17 -0.63 -4.36 2.30
C LEU A 17 -1.86 -4.30 3.21
N VAL A 18 -3.02 -4.74 2.72
CA VAL A 18 -4.28 -4.69 3.49
C VAL A 18 -4.20 -5.56 4.75
N LEU A 19 -3.64 -6.76 4.65
CA LEU A 19 -3.53 -7.66 5.80
C LEU A 19 -2.55 -7.12 6.85
N ALA A 20 -1.33 -6.77 6.45
CA ALA A 20 -0.29 -6.36 7.39
C ALA A 20 -0.61 -5.00 8.04
N PHE A 21 -0.97 -4.01 7.24
CA PHE A 21 -1.26 -2.67 7.76
C PHE A 21 -2.67 -2.54 8.32
N GLY A 22 -3.63 -3.33 7.85
CA GLY A 22 -4.93 -3.47 8.51
C GLY A 22 -4.77 -3.98 9.94
N TYR A 23 -3.97 -5.01 10.17
CA TYR A 23 -3.62 -5.48 11.50
C TYR A 23 -2.87 -4.42 12.31
N TYR A 24 -1.89 -3.74 11.70
CA TYR A 24 -1.16 -2.65 12.36
C TYR A 24 -2.11 -1.56 12.87
N PHE A 25 -2.96 -1.00 12.01
CA PHE A 25 -3.89 0.06 12.40
C PHE A 25 -4.93 -0.42 13.42
N ALA A 26 -5.44 -1.63 13.28
CA ALA A 26 -6.40 -2.19 14.25
C ALA A 26 -5.81 -2.34 15.65
N THR A 27 -4.51 -2.57 15.77
CA THR A 27 -3.81 -2.74 17.05
C THR A 27 -3.12 -1.47 17.54
N ALA A 28 -2.78 -0.55 16.64
CA ALA A 28 -2.06 0.67 16.97
C ALA A 28 -2.99 1.84 17.29
N LEU A 29 -4.18 1.96 16.73
CA LEU A 29 -5.07 3.10 16.96
C LEU A 29 -5.83 3.11 18.30
N PRO A 30 -6.26 2.00 18.91
CA PRO A 30 -7.01 2.04 20.16
C PRO A 30 -6.14 2.43 21.37
N GLY A 31 -6.62 3.38 22.17
CA GLY A 31 -6.07 3.67 23.51
C GLY A 31 -4.76 4.43 23.55
N HIS A 32 -4.48 5.29 22.56
CA HIS A 32 -3.18 5.98 22.44
C HIS A 32 -3.15 7.36 23.08
N GLY A 33 -1.99 7.68 23.64
CA GLY A 33 -1.60 9.03 24.03
C GLY A 33 -1.14 9.87 22.82
N PRO A 34 -0.64 11.10 23.06
CA PRO A 34 -0.26 12.02 21.99
C PRO A 34 1.02 11.62 21.24
N SER A 35 1.81 10.69 21.77
CA SER A 35 3.12 10.32 21.20
C SER A 35 3.20 8.84 20.83
N VAL A 36 3.94 8.56 19.76
CA VAL A 36 4.30 7.20 19.34
C VAL A 36 5.13 6.53 20.43
N VAL A 37 4.78 5.31 20.80
CA VAL A 37 5.49 4.51 21.81
C VAL A 37 6.29 3.38 21.15
N SER A 38 7.26 2.81 21.89
CA SER A 38 8.11 1.73 21.40
C SER A 38 7.32 0.52 20.89
N GLY A 39 6.16 0.23 21.48
CA GLY A 39 5.25 -0.82 21.02
C GLY A 39 4.70 -0.59 19.62
N ASP A 40 4.44 0.66 19.24
CA ASP A 40 3.98 1.01 17.88
C ASP A 40 5.09 0.83 16.86
N VAL A 41 6.32 1.21 17.23
CA VAL A 41 7.51 1.00 16.39
C VAL A 41 7.75 -0.48 16.14
N TYR A 42 7.63 -1.32 17.16
CA TYR A 42 7.74 -2.76 17.02
C TYR A 42 6.66 -3.35 16.11
N ARG A 43 5.38 -2.97 16.30
CA ARG A 43 4.26 -3.42 15.44
C ARG A 43 4.45 -2.99 13.99
N PHE A 44 4.92 -1.76 13.78
CA PHE A 44 5.25 -1.25 12.44
C PHE A 44 6.35 -2.08 11.79
N ALA A 45 7.46 -2.34 12.51
CA ALA A 45 8.54 -3.17 12.00
C ALA A 45 8.06 -4.58 11.62
N VAL A 46 7.23 -5.20 12.45
CA VAL A 46 6.61 -6.51 12.17
C VAL A 46 5.73 -6.43 10.91
N ALA A 47 4.89 -5.41 10.77
CA ALA A 47 4.05 -5.24 9.59
C ALA A 47 4.89 -5.12 8.30
N VAL A 48 5.97 -4.33 8.34
CA VAL A 48 6.89 -4.20 7.20
C VAL A 48 7.56 -5.53 6.85
N ILE A 49 8.07 -6.26 7.83
CA ILE A 49 8.70 -7.58 7.62
C ILE A 49 7.69 -8.54 6.99
N VAL A 50 6.46 -8.57 7.49
CA VAL A 50 5.39 -9.44 6.96
C VAL A 50 5.11 -9.10 5.50
N VAL A 51 4.97 -7.81 5.16
CA VAL A 51 4.76 -7.37 3.76
C VAL A 51 5.92 -7.85 2.88
N VAL A 52 7.15 -7.60 3.30
CA VAL A 52 8.34 -7.96 2.52
C VAL A 52 8.41 -9.48 2.29
N VAL A 53 8.22 -10.28 3.33
CA VAL A 53 8.23 -11.75 3.24
C VAL A 53 7.12 -12.25 2.32
N LEU A 54 5.90 -11.75 2.47
CA LEU A 54 4.77 -12.13 1.61
C LEU A 54 5.00 -11.76 0.15
N GLN A 55 5.54 -10.57 -0.10
CA GLN A 55 5.81 -10.12 -1.47
C GLN A 55 6.94 -10.93 -2.12
N ILE A 56 8.05 -11.14 -1.44
CA ILE A 56 9.17 -11.93 -1.98
C ILE A 56 8.71 -13.36 -2.28
N THR A 57 8.11 -14.03 -1.30
CA THR A 57 7.64 -15.42 -1.45
C THR A 57 6.58 -15.52 -2.54
N GLY A 58 5.60 -14.63 -2.50
CA GLY A 58 4.50 -14.64 -3.47
C GLY A 58 4.97 -14.35 -4.90
N HIS A 59 5.88 -13.40 -5.10
CA HIS A 59 6.44 -13.12 -6.44
C HIS A 59 7.26 -14.29 -6.97
N ILE A 60 8.02 -14.97 -6.13
CA ILE A 60 8.75 -16.19 -6.52
C ILE A 60 7.75 -17.26 -6.99
N LEU A 61 6.69 -17.51 -6.22
CA LEU A 61 5.66 -18.50 -6.58
C LEU A 61 4.93 -18.15 -7.88
N ILE A 62 4.56 -16.88 -8.06
CA ILE A 62 3.90 -16.41 -9.30
C ILE A 62 4.85 -16.56 -10.49
N THR A 63 6.12 -16.22 -10.34
CA THR A 63 7.12 -16.34 -11.43
C THR A 63 7.36 -17.79 -11.82
N ILE A 64 7.41 -18.71 -10.86
CA ILE A 64 7.55 -20.15 -11.14
C ILE A 64 6.32 -20.69 -11.87
N ALA A 65 5.12 -20.23 -11.48
CA ALA A 65 3.86 -20.70 -12.05
C ALA A 65 3.57 -20.09 -13.44
N ASP A 66 4.09 -18.91 -13.71
CA ASP A 66 3.78 -18.11 -14.92
C ASP A 66 5.07 -17.85 -15.71
N ARG A 67 5.30 -18.62 -16.76
CA ARG A 67 6.51 -18.52 -17.60
C ARG A 67 6.57 -17.26 -18.47
N HIS A 68 5.46 -16.52 -18.59
CA HIS A 68 5.35 -15.32 -19.43
C HIS A 68 5.34 -14.07 -18.53
N THR A 69 6.51 -13.49 -18.32
CA THR A 69 6.71 -12.30 -17.48
C THR A 69 6.91 -11.01 -18.28
N ASN A 70 6.71 -11.04 -19.59
CA ASN A 70 6.93 -9.89 -20.45
C ASN A 70 5.92 -8.77 -20.14
N THR A 71 6.44 -7.56 -19.99
CA THR A 71 5.66 -6.32 -19.83
C THR A 71 5.50 -5.68 -21.21
N ASP A 72 4.29 -5.35 -21.61
CA ASP A 72 3.98 -4.67 -22.86
C ASP A 72 3.74 -3.16 -22.64
N GLU A 73 3.56 -2.41 -23.74
CA GLU A 73 3.27 -0.97 -23.69
C GLU A 73 1.97 -0.66 -22.94
N ARG A 74 0.97 -1.54 -23.04
CA ARG A 74 -0.30 -1.41 -22.33
C ARG A 74 -0.08 -1.47 -20.81
N ASP A 75 0.75 -2.40 -20.34
CA ASP A 75 1.08 -2.52 -18.91
C ASP A 75 1.72 -1.24 -18.37
N GLN A 76 2.60 -0.61 -19.18
CA GLN A 76 3.25 0.65 -18.81
C GLN A 76 2.22 1.79 -18.68
N ILE A 77 1.30 1.91 -19.64
CA ILE A 77 0.25 2.94 -19.62
C ILE A 77 -0.67 2.75 -18.40
N ILE A 78 -1.08 1.52 -18.12
CA ILE A 78 -1.89 1.19 -16.95
C ILE A 78 -1.14 1.55 -15.65
N GLY A 79 0.13 1.20 -15.58
CA GLY A 79 0.99 1.56 -14.45
C GLY A 79 1.03 3.07 -14.21
N LEU A 80 1.31 3.86 -15.25
CA LEU A 80 1.36 5.32 -15.17
C LEU A 80 0.03 5.95 -14.72
N LYS A 81 -1.11 5.44 -15.21
CA LYS A 81 -2.45 5.90 -14.76
C LYS A 81 -2.68 5.59 -13.29
N GLY A 82 -2.30 4.39 -12.84
CA GLY A 82 -2.40 3.99 -11.44
C GLY A 82 -1.56 4.89 -10.53
N THR A 83 -0.28 5.04 -10.85
CA THR A 83 0.67 5.88 -10.10
C THR A 83 0.19 7.32 -10.01
N ARG A 84 -0.34 7.90 -11.11
CA ARG A 84 -0.91 9.24 -11.09
C ARG A 84 -2.05 9.35 -10.06
N ASN A 85 -2.98 8.39 -10.04
CA ASN A 85 -4.11 8.40 -9.12
C ASN A 85 -3.65 8.22 -7.66
N GLY A 86 -2.69 7.33 -7.41
CA GLY A 86 -2.06 7.17 -6.09
C GLY A 86 -1.38 8.45 -5.60
N ASN A 87 -0.65 9.14 -6.48
CA ASN A 87 0.05 10.38 -6.13
C ASN A 87 -0.90 11.50 -5.71
N PHE A 88 -2.10 11.60 -6.28
CA PHE A 88 -3.10 12.57 -5.81
C PHE A 88 -3.50 12.30 -4.37
N ILE A 89 -3.74 11.05 -4.01
CA ILE A 89 -4.08 10.66 -2.63
C ILE A 89 -2.92 10.95 -1.69
N LEU A 90 -1.68 10.63 -2.11
CA LEU A 90 -0.50 10.91 -1.31
C LEU A 90 -0.31 12.42 -1.07
N ALA A 91 -0.50 13.26 -2.08
CA ALA A 91 -0.38 14.71 -1.95
C ALA A 91 -1.40 15.27 -0.92
N ILE A 92 -2.65 14.81 -0.98
CA ILE A 92 -3.68 15.16 0.02
C ILE A 92 -3.23 14.69 1.42
N GLY A 93 -2.72 13.47 1.52
CA GLY A 93 -2.25 12.89 2.77
C GLY A 93 -1.10 13.67 3.40
N VAL A 94 -0.13 14.08 2.61
CA VAL A 94 0.99 14.93 3.07
C VAL A 94 0.48 16.26 3.62
N PHE A 95 -0.43 16.93 2.88
CA PHE A 95 -1.02 18.19 3.34
C PHE A 95 -1.78 18.03 4.68
N LEU A 96 -2.61 17.01 4.79
CA LEU A 96 -3.35 16.72 6.03
C LEU A 96 -2.40 16.36 7.19
N SER A 97 -1.34 15.61 6.90
CA SER A 97 -0.34 15.25 7.92
C SER A 97 0.40 16.48 8.45
N LEU A 98 0.79 17.38 7.56
CA LEU A 98 1.39 18.66 7.98
C LEU A 98 0.42 19.50 8.82
N SER A 99 -0.87 19.49 8.47
CA SER A 99 -1.89 20.18 9.27
C SER A 99 -2.01 19.56 10.66
N THR A 100 -1.99 18.23 10.80
CA THR A 100 -2.01 17.59 12.12
C THR A 100 -0.75 17.90 12.92
N ALA A 101 0.42 17.98 12.29
CA ALA A 101 1.66 18.36 12.97
C ALA A 101 1.62 19.78 13.57
N LEU A 102 0.83 20.68 12.97
CA LEU A 102 0.70 22.06 13.43
C LEU A 102 -0.41 22.25 14.46
N LEU A 103 -1.47 21.41 14.42
CA LEU A 103 -2.69 21.61 15.20
C LEU A 103 -2.86 20.64 16.37
N VAL A 104 -2.15 19.51 16.34
CA VAL A 104 -2.30 18.42 17.33
C VAL A 104 -0.98 18.21 18.06
N GLU A 105 -1.02 18.16 19.38
CA GLU A 105 0.16 17.89 20.20
C GLU A 105 0.67 16.46 20.03
N GLY A 106 1.99 16.32 20.06
CA GLY A 106 2.68 15.05 19.91
C GLY A 106 2.84 14.61 18.46
N ASN A 107 3.42 13.45 18.24
CA ASN A 107 3.72 12.93 16.91
C ASN A 107 2.82 11.77 16.47
N PHE A 108 1.93 11.28 17.36
CA PHE A 108 1.10 10.12 17.04
C PHE A 108 0.16 10.39 15.86
N ALA A 109 -0.62 11.48 15.92
CA ALA A 109 -1.58 11.83 14.87
C ALA A 109 -0.86 12.09 13.52
N PHE A 110 0.20 12.88 13.51
CA PHE A 110 1.01 13.14 12.32
C PHE A 110 1.50 11.84 11.67
N THR A 111 2.13 10.96 12.47
CA THR A 111 2.72 9.72 11.98
C THR A 111 1.66 8.79 11.39
N HIS A 112 0.53 8.61 12.08
CA HIS A 112 -0.51 7.68 11.64
C HIS A 112 -1.34 8.22 10.46
N VAL A 113 -1.58 9.52 10.39
CA VAL A 113 -2.21 10.15 9.22
C VAL A 113 -1.31 10.01 7.98
N LEU A 114 -0.02 10.31 8.12
CA LEU A 114 0.94 10.16 7.02
C LEU A 114 1.03 8.71 6.55
N LEU A 115 1.20 7.77 7.48
CA LEU A 115 1.26 6.34 7.17
C LEU A 115 -0.04 5.84 6.53
N GLY A 116 -1.20 6.25 7.06
CA GLY A 116 -2.51 5.86 6.53
C GLY A 116 -2.70 6.32 5.08
N PHE A 117 -2.37 7.57 4.77
CA PHE A 117 -2.47 8.07 3.41
C PHE A 117 -1.41 7.48 2.47
N TRP A 118 -0.23 7.16 2.97
CA TRP A 118 0.78 6.46 2.19
C TRP A 118 0.29 5.06 1.77
N ILE A 119 -0.26 4.28 2.70
CA ILE A 119 -0.86 2.96 2.39
C ILE A 119 -2.08 3.12 1.47
N LEU A 120 -2.95 4.09 1.74
CA LEU A 120 -4.13 4.36 0.92
C LEU A 120 -3.74 4.74 -0.52
N SER A 121 -2.68 5.52 -0.71
CA SER A 121 -2.19 5.87 -2.04
C SER A 121 -1.77 4.64 -2.84
N HIS A 122 -1.08 3.69 -2.23
CA HIS A 122 -0.72 2.42 -2.87
C HIS A 122 -1.94 1.55 -3.18
N ILE A 123 -2.91 1.50 -2.26
CA ILE A 123 -4.17 0.77 -2.50
C ILE A 123 -4.91 1.37 -3.70
N VAL A 124 -5.03 2.70 -3.77
CA VAL A 124 -5.68 3.40 -4.90
C VAL A 124 -4.92 3.19 -6.20
N GLU A 125 -3.59 3.24 -6.17
CA GLU A 125 -2.74 2.93 -7.32
C GLU A 125 -3.04 1.53 -7.86
N ILE A 126 -3.01 0.51 -7.00
CA ILE A 126 -3.22 -0.89 -7.37
C ILE A 126 -4.66 -1.12 -7.88
N ILE A 127 -5.65 -0.63 -7.16
CA ILE A 127 -7.07 -0.76 -7.58
C ILE A 127 -7.30 -0.07 -8.92
N SER A 128 -6.72 1.12 -9.13
CA SER A 128 -6.81 1.83 -10.40
C SER A 128 -6.23 1.01 -11.55
N GLN A 129 -5.07 0.38 -11.35
CA GLN A 129 -4.47 -0.52 -12.34
C GLN A 129 -5.37 -1.73 -12.63
N LEU A 130 -5.87 -2.40 -11.59
CA LEU A 130 -6.78 -3.55 -11.75
C LEU A 130 -8.05 -3.19 -12.52
N ILE A 131 -8.64 -2.02 -12.25
CA ILE A 131 -9.81 -1.53 -12.99
C ILE A 131 -9.49 -1.34 -14.48
N HIS A 132 -8.31 -0.79 -14.79
CA HIS A 132 -7.89 -0.59 -16.18
C HIS A 132 -7.61 -1.91 -16.89
N TYR A 133 -7.05 -2.90 -16.22
CA TYR A 133 -6.91 -4.26 -16.77
C TYR A 133 -8.26 -4.87 -17.14
N HIS A 134 -9.27 -4.73 -16.28
CA HIS A 134 -10.60 -5.28 -16.53
C HIS A 134 -11.40 -4.54 -17.61
N ARG A 135 -11.21 -3.22 -17.74
CA ARG A 135 -11.95 -2.41 -18.73
C ARG A 135 -11.32 -2.39 -20.12
N GLY A 136 -10.15 -2.98 -20.30
CA GLY A 136 -9.47 -3.01 -21.60
C GLY A 136 -8.95 -1.64 -22.03
N ALA A 137 -8.40 -0.88 -21.12
CA ALA A 137 -7.88 0.48 -21.37
C ALA A 137 -6.85 0.56 -22.46
#